data_fcdeae9291a5e70997e249c6b4095e05
#
_entry.id   fcdeae9291a5e70997e249c6b4095e05
#
_cell.length_a   1.000
_cell.length_b   1.000
_cell.length_c   1.000
_cell.angle_alpha   90.00
_cell.angle_beta   90.00
_cell.angle_gamma   90.00
#
_symmetry.space_group_name_H-M   'P 1'
#
loop_
_entity.id
_entity.type
_entity.pdbx_description
1 polymer ?
#
loop_
_entity_poly.entity_id
_entity_poly.type
_entity_poly.pdbx_seq_one_letter_code
_entity_poly.pdbx_strand_id
1 'polypeptide(L)'
;MPGYDYIYLGDNARSPYGTRSFEVVYRFTRQAVETLFNEGCQLVILACNTASAKALRTIQQRDLPQWDPARRVLGVIRPTVELMDKISKSKHVGILGTNGTITSGSYSLEIKKMFPHMTVTGEACPMWVPLVENNEFASPGADYFVRKHLEHILATDPEIDTLVLGCTHYPLLIEKIKTCLPAGITLFSQGEYVAASLVDYLHRHPEMDARLTKQGSCRFLTTESAAKFSDAASVFLSHPVEVEQISID
;
A
#
# COMPACT_ATOMS: atom_id res chain seq x y z
N MET A 1 12.76 -3.08 10.89
CA MET A 1 12.63 -3.19 12.38
C MET A 1 12.70 -4.66 12.80
N PRO A 2 13.86 -5.32 12.70
CA PRO A 2 13.97 -6.79 12.87
C PRO A 2 13.74 -7.29 14.31
N GLY A 3 13.72 -6.40 15.30
CA GLY A 3 13.52 -6.79 16.70
C GLY A 3 12.06 -6.93 17.12
N TYR A 4 11.09 -6.49 16.31
CA TYR A 4 9.67 -6.60 16.63
C TYR A 4 9.07 -7.89 16.09
N ASP A 5 7.96 -8.32 16.68
CA ASP A 5 7.17 -9.43 16.16
C ASP A 5 6.14 -8.93 15.17
N TYR A 6 5.94 -9.69 14.10
CA TYR A 6 5.00 -9.38 13.05
C TYR A 6 4.04 -10.54 12.78
N ILE A 7 2.80 -10.19 12.48
CA ILE A 7 1.85 -11.06 11.82
C ILE A 7 1.51 -10.42 10.48
N TYR A 8 1.89 -11.07 9.38
CA TYR A 8 1.46 -10.70 8.06
C TYR A 8 0.16 -11.43 7.71
N LEU A 9 -0.85 -10.71 7.27
CA LEU A 9 -2.10 -11.28 6.78
C LEU A 9 -2.33 -10.92 5.32
N GLY A 10 -2.25 -11.91 4.45
CA GLY A 10 -2.61 -11.81 3.04
C GLY A 10 -4.04 -12.28 2.81
N ASP A 11 -4.94 -11.34 2.50
CA ASP A 11 -6.32 -11.65 2.15
C ASP A 11 -6.46 -12.04 0.66
N ASN A 12 -5.71 -13.07 0.26
CA ASN A 12 -5.53 -13.47 -1.13
C ASN A 12 -6.80 -14.06 -1.76
N ALA A 13 -7.63 -14.77 -1.01
CA ALA A 13 -8.89 -15.33 -1.51
C ALA A 13 -9.88 -14.25 -1.98
N ARG A 14 -9.79 -13.03 -1.42
CA ARG A 14 -10.68 -11.91 -1.73
C ARG A 14 -10.00 -10.80 -2.54
N SER A 15 -8.70 -10.95 -2.84
CA SER A 15 -7.92 -10.10 -3.72
C SER A 15 -8.41 -10.22 -5.19
N PRO A 16 -8.19 -9.20 -6.06
CA PRO A 16 -7.65 -7.89 -5.78
C PRO A 16 -8.72 -6.90 -5.25
N TYR A 17 -8.30 -5.97 -4.39
CA TYR A 17 -9.18 -4.94 -3.81
C TYR A 17 -9.41 -3.73 -4.74
N GLY A 18 -8.50 -3.52 -5.68
CA GLY A 18 -8.45 -2.31 -6.52
C GLY A 18 -9.68 -2.05 -7.39
N THR A 19 -10.45 -3.08 -7.71
CA THR A 19 -11.68 -3.02 -8.53
C THR A 19 -12.97 -3.12 -7.70
N ARG A 20 -12.88 -3.36 -6.38
CA ARG A 20 -14.03 -3.56 -5.51
C ARG A 20 -14.67 -2.22 -5.12
N SER A 21 -15.98 -2.25 -4.81
CA SER A 21 -16.69 -1.09 -4.26
C SER A 21 -16.11 -0.65 -2.91
N PHE A 22 -16.43 0.57 -2.50
CA PHE A 22 -16.02 1.11 -1.20
C PHE A 22 -16.48 0.19 -0.04
N GLU A 23 -17.74 -0.19 -0.05
CA GLU A 23 -18.35 -1.01 1.00
C GLU A 23 -17.72 -2.40 1.11
N VAL A 24 -17.43 -3.05 -0.03
CA VAL A 24 -16.78 -4.37 -0.04
C VAL A 24 -15.36 -4.28 0.52
N VAL A 25 -14.57 -3.27 0.10
CA VAL A 25 -13.22 -3.07 0.62
C VAL A 25 -13.25 -2.76 2.12
N TYR A 26 -14.18 -1.90 2.56
CA TYR A 26 -14.34 -1.60 3.99
C TYR A 26 -14.67 -2.86 4.79
N ARG A 27 -15.67 -3.64 4.38
CA ARG A 27 -16.06 -4.88 5.06
C ARG A 27 -14.90 -5.86 5.17
N PHE A 28 -14.20 -6.14 4.07
CA PHE A 28 -13.06 -7.07 4.07
C PHE A 28 -11.90 -6.57 4.93
N THR A 29 -11.56 -5.29 4.82
CA THR A 29 -10.50 -4.69 5.64
C THR A 29 -10.86 -4.69 7.13
N ARG A 30 -12.12 -4.39 7.46
CA ARG A 30 -12.63 -4.42 8.84
C ARG A 30 -12.46 -5.81 9.46
N GLN A 31 -12.90 -6.86 8.75
CA GLN A 31 -12.76 -8.25 9.18
C GLN A 31 -11.29 -8.64 9.37
N ALA A 32 -10.42 -8.27 8.42
CA ALA A 32 -8.98 -8.55 8.52
C ALA A 32 -8.34 -7.85 9.74
N VAL A 33 -8.70 -6.60 10.03
CA VAL A 33 -8.22 -5.87 11.22
C VAL A 33 -8.70 -6.53 12.50
N GLU A 34 -9.99 -6.91 12.56
CA GLU A 34 -10.57 -7.60 13.72
C GLU A 34 -9.88 -8.95 13.97
N THR A 35 -9.61 -9.72 12.90
CA THR A 35 -8.83 -10.96 12.98
C THR A 35 -7.44 -10.72 13.58
N LEU A 36 -6.69 -9.75 13.07
CA LEU A 36 -5.36 -9.42 13.61
C LEU A 36 -5.42 -8.94 15.07
N PHE A 37 -6.46 -8.23 15.46
CA PHE A 37 -6.67 -7.86 16.85
C PHE A 37 -6.96 -9.06 17.75
N ASN A 38 -7.68 -10.05 17.25
CA ASN A 38 -7.94 -11.31 17.96
C ASN A 38 -6.67 -12.17 18.08
N GLU A 39 -5.75 -12.08 17.10
CA GLU A 39 -4.39 -12.65 17.16
C GLU A 39 -3.45 -11.91 18.13
N GLY A 40 -3.93 -10.86 18.81
CA GLY A 40 -3.18 -10.13 19.84
C GLY A 40 -2.45 -8.87 19.33
N CYS A 41 -2.53 -8.54 18.04
CA CYS A 41 -1.91 -7.33 17.51
C CYS A 41 -2.40 -6.07 18.23
N GLN A 42 -1.49 -5.18 18.60
CA GLN A 42 -1.80 -3.89 19.22
C GLN A 42 -1.82 -2.76 18.19
N LEU A 43 -1.07 -2.93 17.12
CA LEU A 43 -0.93 -2.01 16.00
C LEU A 43 -1.11 -2.78 14.70
N VAL A 44 -2.03 -2.36 13.85
CA VAL A 44 -2.27 -2.92 12.52
C VAL A 44 -1.91 -1.89 11.46
N ILE A 45 -1.21 -2.32 10.41
CA ILE A 45 -0.83 -1.48 9.27
C ILE A 45 -1.54 -1.99 8.03
N LEU A 46 -2.35 -1.13 7.41
CA LEU A 46 -2.94 -1.40 6.10
C LEU A 46 -1.91 -1.11 5.01
N ALA A 47 -1.13 -2.11 4.62
CA ALA A 47 -0.10 -1.97 3.59
C ALA A 47 -0.70 -1.75 2.18
N CYS A 48 -1.94 -2.18 1.96
CA CYS A 48 -2.66 -1.96 0.72
C CYS A 48 -3.14 -0.50 0.58
N ASN A 49 -2.76 0.16 -0.52
CA ASN A 49 -3.21 1.54 -0.81
C ASN A 49 -4.73 1.64 -0.95
N THR A 50 -5.36 0.68 -1.63
CA THR A 50 -6.82 0.66 -1.78
C THR A 50 -7.54 0.52 -0.43
N ALA A 51 -7.06 -0.36 0.44
CA ALA A 51 -7.61 -0.52 1.79
C ALA A 51 -7.39 0.76 2.63
N SER A 52 -6.19 1.33 2.59
CA SER A 52 -5.87 2.61 3.24
C SER A 52 -6.78 3.74 2.76
N ALA A 53 -7.04 3.80 1.44
CA ALA A 53 -7.87 4.84 0.83
C ALA A 53 -9.36 4.72 1.17
N LYS A 54 -9.88 3.49 1.20
CA LYS A 54 -11.33 3.23 1.29
C LYS A 54 -11.83 2.85 2.68
N ALA A 55 -10.99 2.23 3.52
CA ALA A 55 -11.43 1.64 4.78
C ALA A 55 -10.87 2.32 6.03
N LEU A 56 -9.61 2.78 5.98
CA LEU A 56 -8.88 3.23 7.16
C LEU A 56 -9.65 4.26 8.01
N ARG A 57 -10.11 5.33 7.38
CA ARG A 57 -10.77 6.42 8.10
C ARG A 57 -12.04 5.95 8.81
N THR A 58 -12.83 5.11 8.15
CA THR A 58 -14.06 4.56 8.72
C THR A 58 -13.73 3.64 9.89
N ILE A 59 -12.74 2.77 9.75
CA ILE A 59 -12.28 1.89 10.83
C ILE A 59 -11.80 2.71 12.02
N GLN A 60 -10.94 3.72 11.80
CA GLN A 60 -10.42 4.56 12.89
C GLN A 60 -11.50 5.34 13.63
N GLN A 61 -12.53 5.82 12.94
CA GLN A 61 -13.55 6.70 13.52
C GLN A 61 -14.76 5.96 14.09
N ARG A 62 -15.09 4.78 13.56
CA ARG A 62 -16.31 4.04 13.92
C ARG A 62 -16.03 2.73 14.65
N ASP A 63 -15.12 1.91 14.13
CA ASP A 63 -14.93 0.55 14.63
C ASP A 63 -13.93 0.53 15.79
N LEU A 64 -12.77 1.16 15.63
CA LEU A 64 -11.69 1.16 16.61
C LEU A 64 -12.11 1.64 18.00
N PRO A 65 -12.90 2.73 18.15
CA PRO A 65 -13.40 3.16 19.45
C PRO A 65 -14.31 2.14 20.14
N GLN A 66 -14.98 1.28 19.38
CA GLN A 66 -15.85 0.22 19.90
C GLN A 66 -15.08 -1.05 20.24
N TRP A 67 -14.01 -1.35 19.52
CA TRP A 67 -13.18 -2.54 19.77
C TRP A 67 -12.21 -2.34 20.93
N ASP A 68 -11.28 -1.40 20.79
CA ASP A 68 -10.30 -1.02 21.80
C ASP A 68 -9.64 0.31 21.40
N PRO A 69 -9.98 1.42 22.07
CA PRO A 69 -9.45 2.73 21.75
C PRO A 69 -7.94 2.88 22.02
N ALA A 70 -7.34 1.93 22.73
CA ALA A 70 -5.90 1.94 22.99
C ALA A 70 -5.09 1.28 21.87
N ARG A 71 -5.72 0.50 20.97
CA ARG A 71 -5.08 -0.05 19.76
C ARG A 71 -5.00 0.99 18.64
N ARG A 72 -4.25 0.69 17.60
CA ARG A 72 -4.08 1.60 16.45
C ARG A 72 -4.19 0.84 15.14
N VAL A 73 -4.75 1.53 14.16
CA VAL A 73 -4.74 1.11 12.74
C VAL A 73 -4.12 2.25 11.93
N LEU A 74 -3.06 1.98 11.22
CA LEU A 74 -2.34 2.94 10.37
C LEU A 74 -2.44 2.53 8.90
N GLY A 75 -2.22 3.47 7.99
CA GLY A 75 -2.19 3.22 6.55
C GLY A 75 -0.94 3.81 5.92
N VAL A 76 -0.74 3.49 4.64
CA VAL A 76 0.49 3.85 3.90
C VAL A 76 0.39 5.16 3.12
N ILE A 77 -0.81 5.75 2.98
CA ILE A 77 -1.00 6.98 2.20
C ILE A 77 -0.38 8.19 2.91
N ARG A 78 -0.72 8.39 4.18
CA ARG A 78 -0.27 9.57 4.91
C ARG A 78 1.26 9.69 5.02
N PRO A 79 2.02 8.64 5.42
CA PRO A 79 3.48 8.74 5.45
C PRO A 79 4.10 9.02 4.08
N THR A 80 3.46 8.55 2.98
CA THR A 80 3.86 8.91 1.62
C THR A 80 3.65 10.38 1.34
N VAL A 81 2.46 10.91 1.67
CA VAL A 81 2.10 12.32 1.42
C VAL A 81 3.02 13.27 2.18
N GLU A 82 3.38 12.97 3.42
CA GLU A 82 4.23 13.81 4.28
C GLU A 82 5.59 14.14 3.66
N LEU A 83 6.04 13.33 2.69
CA LEU A 83 7.32 13.52 2.01
C LEU A 83 7.23 14.27 0.67
N MET A 84 6.04 14.41 0.10
CA MET A 84 5.88 14.89 -1.28
C MET A 84 6.40 16.30 -1.48
N ASP A 85 6.13 17.21 -0.56
CA ASP A 85 6.63 18.58 -0.66
C ASP A 85 8.16 18.69 -0.63
N LYS A 86 8.81 17.77 0.08
CA LYS A 86 10.28 17.70 0.17
C LYS A 86 10.91 17.08 -1.09
N ILE A 87 10.23 16.13 -1.72
CA ILE A 87 10.77 15.35 -2.85
C ILE A 87 10.51 16.07 -4.17
N SER A 88 9.28 16.54 -4.40
CA SER A 88 8.93 17.26 -5.64
C SER A 88 9.45 18.68 -5.61
N LYS A 89 10.20 19.05 -6.66
CA LYS A 89 10.70 20.42 -6.88
C LYS A 89 9.68 21.27 -7.61
N SER A 90 9.04 20.72 -8.63
CA SER A 90 7.98 21.40 -9.41
C SER A 90 6.69 21.60 -8.61
N LYS A 91 6.49 20.81 -7.55
CA LYS A 91 5.25 20.69 -6.78
C LYS A 91 4.10 20.05 -7.56
N HIS A 92 4.41 19.37 -8.66
CA HIS A 92 3.52 18.57 -9.46
C HIS A 92 3.84 17.07 -9.25
N VAL A 93 2.89 16.35 -8.68
CA VAL A 93 3.05 14.93 -8.30
C VAL A 93 2.01 14.08 -9.02
N GLY A 94 2.49 13.05 -9.71
CA GLY A 94 1.65 12.01 -10.31
C GLY A 94 1.47 10.81 -9.37
N ILE A 95 0.23 10.32 -9.25
CA ILE A 95 -0.09 9.11 -8.48
C ILE A 95 -0.51 8.01 -9.44
N LEU A 96 0.29 6.96 -9.56
CA LEU A 96 -0.06 5.74 -10.28
C LEU A 96 -0.73 4.78 -9.30
N GLY A 97 -1.98 4.38 -9.54
CA GLY A 97 -2.73 3.57 -8.59
C GLY A 97 -3.75 2.65 -9.23
N THR A 98 -4.42 1.85 -8.41
CA THR A 98 -5.60 1.10 -8.85
C THR A 98 -6.79 2.03 -9.06
N ASN A 99 -7.81 1.60 -9.81
CA ASN A 99 -9.06 2.36 -9.93
C ASN A 99 -9.59 2.80 -8.55
N GLY A 100 -9.60 1.87 -7.58
CA GLY A 100 -10.10 2.15 -6.24
C GLY A 100 -9.29 3.21 -5.49
N THR A 101 -7.97 3.21 -5.63
CA THR A 101 -7.11 4.22 -5.01
C THR A 101 -7.32 5.60 -5.64
N ILE A 102 -7.34 5.66 -6.97
CA ILE A 102 -7.47 6.94 -7.70
C ILE A 102 -8.87 7.54 -7.51
N THR A 103 -9.92 6.77 -7.72
CA THR A 103 -11.31 7.27 -7.57
C THR A 103 -11.68 7.65 -6.15
N SER A 104 -10.97 7.15 -5.13
CA SER A 104 -11.17 7.58 -3.74
C SER A 104 -10.78 9.04 -3.49
N GLY A 105 -9.89 9.60 -4.31
CA GLY A 105 -9.31 10.93 -4.13
C GLY A 105 -8.43 11.08 -2.88
N SER A 106 -8.12 9.99 -2.16
CA SER A 106 -7.46 10.04 -0.85
C SER A 106 -6.09 10.71 -0.90
N TYR A 107 -5.28 10.44 -1.93
CA TYR A 107 -3.99 11.12 -2.11
C TYR A 107 -4.17 12.63 -2.32
N SER A 108 -5.04 13.01 -3.24
CA SER A 108 -5.31 14.43 -3.54
C SER A 108 -5.85 15.18 -2.34
N LEU A 109 -6.74 14.55 -1.55
CA LEU A 109 -7.29 15.13 -0.33
C LEU A 109 -6.21 15.33 0.75
N GLU A 110 -5.38 14.33 1.00
CA GLU A 110 -4.33 14.42 2.02
C GLU A 110 -3.21 15.38 1.59
N ILE A 111 -2.79 15.38 0.31
CA ILE A 111 -1.80 16.34 -0.20
C ILE A 111 -2.34 17.76 -0.13
N LYS A 112 -3.57 18.03 -0.59
CA LYS A 112 -4.18 19.36 -0.50
C LYS A 112 -4.31 19.87 0.93
N LYS A 113 -4.61 18.98 1.87
CA LYS A 113 -4.71 19.32 3.28
C LYS A 113 -3.38 19.74 3.88
N MET A 114 -2.29 19.05 3.52
CA MET A 114 -0.96 19.30 4.08
C MET A 114 -0.18 20.35 3.29
N PHE A 115 -0.33 20.32 1.97
CA PHE A 115 0.43 21.14 1.01
C PHE A 115 -0.51 21.73 -0.05
N PRO A 116 -1.30 22.77 0.28
CA PRO A 116 -2.31 23.35 -0.62
C PRO A 116 -1.77 23.86 -1.95
N HIS A 117 -0.47 24.16 -2.00
CA HIS A 117 0.24 24.67 -3.17
C HIS A 117 0.64 23.57 -4.17
N MET A 118 0.51 22.30 -3.81
CA MET A 118 0.88 21.19 -4.69
C MET A 118 -0.26 20.81 -5.65
N THR A 119 0.13 20.45 -6.87
CA THR A 119 -0.75 19.87 -7.89
C THR A 119 -0.61 18.34 -7.85
N VAL A 120 -1.74 17.64 -7.92
CA VAL A 120 -1.78 16.18 -7.87
C VAL A 120 -2.58 15.65 -9.04
N THR A 121 -1.95 14.84 -9.87
CA THR A 121 -2.57 14.17 -11.01
C THR A 121 -2.59 12.68 -10.77
N GLY A 122 -3.77 12.05 -10.83
CA GLY A 122 -3.94 10.61 -10.60
C GLY A 122 -4.15 9.84 -11.90
N GLU A 123 -3.47 8.72 -12.06
CA GLU A 123 -3.65 7.78 -13.17
C GLU A 123 -3.99 6.40 -12.67
N ALA A 124 -5.13 5.88 -13.12
CA ALA A 124 -5.55 4.51 -12.80
C ALA A 124 -4.92 3.51 -13.78
N CYS A 125 -4.20 2.53 -13.24
CA CYS A 125 -3.48 1.50 -14.00
C CYS A 125 -4.11 0.11 -13.77
N PRO A 126 -5.31 -0.18 -14.32
CA PRO A 126 -6.10 -1.37 -13.96
C PRO A 126 -5.42 -2.69 -14.34
N MET A 127 -4.56 -2.70 -15.36
CA MET A 127 -3.89 -3.92 -15.83
C MET A 127 -2.61 -4.24 -15.08
N TRP A 128 -2.05 -3.31 -14.31
CA TRP A 128 -0.74 -3.53 -13.68
C TRP A 128 -0.78 -4.60 -12.58
N VAL A 129 -1.85 -4.66 -11.77
CA VAL A 129 -2.03 -5.73 -10.78
C VAL A 129 -2.20 -7.10 -11.46
N PRO A 130 -3.12 -7.30 -12.44
CA PRO A 130 -3.22 -8.54 -13.19
C PRO A 130 -1.91 -9.02 -13.82
N LEU A 131 -1.11 -8.12 -14.40
CA LEU A 131 0.20 -8.47 -14.97
C LEU A 131 1.16 -9.02 -13.92
N VAL A 132 1.19 -8.43 -12.73
CA VAL A 132 2.04 -8.89 -11.64
C VAL A 132 1.54 -10.22 -11.07
N GLU A 133 0.24 -10.35 -10.80
CA GLU A 133 -0.37 -11.56 -10.23
C GLU A 133 -0.24 -12.79 -11.14
N ASN A 134 -0.15 -12.58 -12.45
CA ASN A 134 0.03 -13.66 -13.43
C ASN A 134 1.49 -13.84 -13.89
N ASN A 135 2.47 -13.24 -13.20
CA ASN A 135 3.90 -13.26 -13.56
C ASN A 135 4.20 -12.72 -14.98
N GLU A 136 3.33 -11.87 -15.51
CA GLU A 136 3.47 -11.23 -16.82
C GLU A 136 4.19 -9.85 -16.75
N PHE A 137 4.72 -9.48 -15.59
CA PHE A 137 5.37 -8.19 -15.38
C PHE A 137 6.64 -7.99 -16.23
N ALA A 138 7.27 -9.08 -16.73
CA ALA A 138 8.39 -9.03 -17.66
C ALA A 138 7.98 -9.10 -19.15
N SER A 139 6.72 -9.40 -19.46
CA SER A 139 6.22 -9.62 -20.82
C SER A 139 6.18 -8.33 -21.67
N PRO A 140 6.14 -8.46 -23.03
CA PRO A 140 5.88 -7.31 -23.91
C PRO A 140 4.51 -6.65 -23.68
N GLY A 141 3.53 -7.41 -23.17
CA GLY A 141 2.23 -6.88 -22.77
C GLY A 141 2.35 -5.86 -21.63
N ALA A 142 3.25 -6.12 -20.68
CA ALA A 142 3.54 -5.17 -19.62
C ALA A 142 4.16 -3.87 -20.17
N ASP A 143 5.05 -3.94 -21.17
CA ASP A 143 5.64 -2.74 -21.80
C ASP A 143 4.56 -1.83 -22.40
N TYR A 144 3.58 -2.43 -23.08
CA TYR A 144 2.45 -1.66 -23.64
C TYR A 144 1.66 -0.94 -22.57
N PHE A 145 1.22 -1.65 -21.53
CA PHE A 145 0.38 -1.04 -20.49
C PHE A 145 1.15 -0.04 -19.61
N VAL A 146 2.43 -0.29 -19.33
CA VAL A 146 3.28 0.67 -18.61
C VAL A 146 3.40 1.96 -19.40
N ARG A 147 3.81 1.87 -20.66
CA ARG A 147 3.98 3.04 -21.55
C ARG A 147 2.69 3.83 -21.69
N LYS A 148 1.57 3.16 -21.97
CA LYS A 148 0.26 3.77 -22.13
C LYS A 148 -0.10 4.69 -20.96
N HIS A 149 0.05 4.22 -19.73
CA HIS A 149 -0.34 5.00 -18.54
C HIS A 149 0.66 6.09 -18.20
N LEU A 150 1.96 5.87 -18.44
CA LEU A 150 2.98 6.91 -18.25
C LEU A 150 2.82 8.05 -19.28
N GLU A 151 2.61 7.74 -20.55
CA GLU A 151 2.35 8.73 -21.59
C GLU A 151 1.08 9.55 -21.27
N HIS A 152 0.01 8.88 -20.80
CA HIS A 152 -1.24 9.56 -20.47
C HIS A 152 -1.09 10.53 -19.28
N ILE A 153 -0.48 10.11 -18.17
CA ILE A 153 -0.34 10.97 -16.99
C ILE A 153 0.59 12.15 -17.26
N LEU A 154 1.69 11.94 -17.99
CA LEU A 154 2.63 13.01 -18.34
C LEU A 154 2.08 13.96 -19.43
N ALA A 155 1.19 13.48 -20.29
CA ALA A 155 0.46 14.37 -21.21
C ALA A 155 -0.61 15.19 -20.48
N THR A 156 -1.21 14.64 -19.41
CA THR A 156 -2.20 15.35 -18.59
C THR A 156 -1.58 16.44 -17.75
N ASP A 157 -0.39 16.22 -17.22
CA ASP A 157 0.36 17.21 -16.45
C ASP A 157 1.87 17.10 -16.77
N PRO A 158 2.35 17.90 -17.72
CA PRO A 158 3.74 17.89 -18.16
C PRO A 158 4.75 18.40 -17.12
N GLU A 159 4.29 19.06 -16.07
CA GLU A 159 5.14 19.58 -14.99
C GLU A 159 5.44 18.55 -13.90
N ILE A 160 4.89 17.34 -13.99
CA ILE A 160 5.18 16.26 -13.04
C ILE A 160 6.68 15.95 -13.03
N ASP A 161 7.29 16.07 -11.85
CA ASP A 161 8.66 15.66 -11.58
C ASP A 161 8.77 14.47 -10.64
N THR A 162 7.66 14.03 -10.06
CA THR A 162 7.62 12.92 -9.09
C THR A 162 6.41 12.04 -9.38
N LEU A 163 6.65 10.73 -9.56
CA LEU A 163 5.62 9.71 -9.72
C LEU A 163 5.62 8.75 -8.53
N VAL A 164 4.48 8.64 -7.87
CA VAL A 164 4.27 7.74 -6.72
C VAL A 164 3.69 6.41 -7.18
N LEU A 165 4.32 5.30 -6.80
CA LEU A 165 3.79 3.95 -6.98
C LEU A 165 2.77 3.65 -5.88
N GLY A 166 1.50 4.03 -6.10
CA GLY A 166 0.39 3.92 -5.15
C GLY A 166 -0.26 2.51 -5.12
N CYS A 167 0.53 1.47 -5.32
CA CYS A 167 0.11 0.07 -5.18
C CYS A 167 1.31 -0.82 -4.83
N THR A 168 1.10 -1.80 -3.96
CA THR A 168 2.13 -2.74 -3.49
C THR A 168 2.69 -3.66 -4.59
N HIS A 169 1.96 -3.86 -5.68
CA HIS A 169 2.39 -4.66 -6.83
C HIS A 169 3.34 -3.91 -7.77
N TYR A 170 3.23 -2.60 -7.84
CA TYR A 170 3.93 -1.79 -8.85
C TYR A 170 5.46 -1.78 -8.75
N PRO A 171 6.07 -1.99 -7.57
CA PRO A 171 7.52 -2.17 -7.50
C PRO A 171 8.10 -3.27 -8.41
N LEU A 172 7.35 -4.32 -8.74
CA LEU A 172 7.80 -5.35 -9.70
C LEU A 172 7.85 -4.85 -11.15
N LEU A 173 7.20 -3.73 -11.46
CA LEU A 173 7.25 -3.08 -12.77
C LEU A 173 8.31 -1.97 -12.85
N ILE A 174 9.09 -1.71 -11.79
CA ILE A 174 10.00 -0.57 -11.69
C ILE A 174 10.96 -0.48 -12.88
N GLU A 175 11.57 -1.59 -13.29
CA GLU A 175 12.53 -1.57 -14.39
C GLU A 175 11.86 -1.19 -15.73
N LYS A 176 10.66 -1.69 -15.99
CA LYS A 176 9.89 -1.27 -17.16
C LYS A 176 9.43 0.19 -17.09
N ILE A 177 9.01 0.65 -15.91
CA ILE A 177 8.64 2.05 -15.70
C ILE A 177 9.83 2.95 -15.99
N LYS A 178 11.01 2.66 -15.43
CA LYS A 178 12.24 3.44 -15.66
C LYS A 178 12.62 3.56 -17.13
N THR A 179 12.44 2.48 -17.92
CA THR A 179 12.76 2.52 -19.36
C THR A 179 11.83 3.44 -20.17
N CYS A 180 10.64 3.71 -19.65
CA CYS A 180 9.64 4.56 -20.30
C CYS A 180 9.62 6.01 -19.77
N LEU A 181 10.30 6.29 -18.64
CA LEU A 181 10.28 7.61 -18.03
C LEU A 181 11.28 8.56 -18.69
N PRO A 182 10.87 9.82 -18.96
CA PRO A 182 11.81 10.88 -19.30
C PRO A 182 12.83 11.14 -18.19
N ALA A 183 14.00 11.65 -18.57
CA ALA A 183 15.00 12.10 -17.60
C ALA A 183 14.42 13.21 -16.69
N GLY A 184 14.77 13.17 -15.40
CA GLY A 184 14.37 14.20 -14.43
C GLY A 184 13.13 13.85 -13.61
N ILE A 185 12.40 12.79 -13.94
CA ILE A 185 11.26 12.34 -13.13
C ILE A 185 11.73 11.38 -12.03
N THR A 186 11.40 11.70 -10.79
CA THR A 186 11.65 10.85 -9.62
C THR A 186 10.55 9.81 -9.49
N LEU A 187 10.93 8.52 -9.47
CA LEU A 187 10.00 7.44 -9.18
C LEU A 187 10.06 7.10 -7.68
N PHE A 188 8.92 7.26 -7.00
CA PHE A 188 8.82 7.08 -5.56
C PHE A 188 8.13 5.74 -5.23
N SER A 189 8.88 4.84 -4.60
CA SER A 189 8.36 3.60 -4.01
C SER A 189 8.19 3.75 -2.50
N GLN A 190 7.08 3.28 -1.95
CA GLN A 190 6.64 3.60 -0.60
C GLN A 190 7.35 2.83 0.52
N GLY A 191 7.81 1.60 0.27
CA GLY A 191 8.14 0.63 1.31
C GLY A 191 9.11 1.15 2.38
N GLU A 192 10.28 1.63 1.97
CA GLU A 192 11.32 2.12 2.89
C GLU A 192 10.86 3.34 3.69
N TYR A 193 10.14 4.25 3.05
CA TYR A 193 9.66 5.48 3.69
C TYR A 193 8.54 5.20 4.70
N VAL A 194 7.64 4.28 4.39
CA VAL A 194 6.61 3.84 5.32
C VAL A 194 7.24 3.15 6.53
N ALA A 195 8.27 2.33 6.31
CA ALA A 195 9.02 1.70 7.40
C ALA A 195 9.73 2.74 8.28
N ALA A 196 10.40 3.72 7.69
CA ALA A 196 11.04 4.81 8.43
C ALA A 196 10.03 5.65 9.21
N SER A 197 8.88 5.95 8.62
CA SER A 197 7.78 6.67 9.28
C SER A 197 7.19 5.88 10.46
N LEU A 198 7.14 4.55 10.36
CA LEU A 198 6.72 3.70 11.48
C LEU A 198 7.72 3.75 12.64
N VAL A 199 9.02 3.73 12.36
CA VAL A 199 10.06 3.91 13.40
C VAL A 199 9.87 5.25 14.13
N ASP A 200 9.72 6.35 13.38
CA ASP A 200 9.48 7.67 13.94
C ASP A 200 8.16 7.73 14.74
N TYR A 201 7.10 7.09 14.22
CA TYR A 201 5.83 6.99 14.93
C TYR A 201 6.00 6.32 16.30
N LEU A 202 6.69 5.17 16.38
CA LEU A 202 6.90 4.46 17.65
C LEU A 202 7.79 5.24 18.62
N HIS A 203 8.77 5.98 18.14
CA HIS A 203 9.57 6.88 18.97
C HIS A 203 8.72 8.00 19.60
N ARG A 204 7.74 8.52 18.87
CA ARG A 204 6.82 9.57 19.37
C ARG A 204 5.66 9.01 20.21
N HIS A 205 5.46 7.69 20.18
CA HIS A 205 4.39 6.98 20.89
C HIS A 205 4.96 5.82 21.73
N PRO A 206 5.76 6.15 22.78
CA PRO A 206 6.38 5.11 23.61
C PRO A 206 5.34 4.23 24.34
N GLU A 207 4.14 4.73 24.58
CA GLU A 207 3.02 3.97 25.13
C GLU A 207 2.54 2.86 24.18
N MET A 208 2.62 3.08 22.88
CA MET A 208 2.34 2.05 21.86
C MET A 208 3.52 1.09 21.73
N ASP A 209 4.74 1.62 21.65
CA ASP A 209 5.97 0.81 21.55
C ASP A 209 6.10 -0.20 22.69
N ALA A 210 5.75 0.21 23.92
CA ALA A 210 5.78 -0.65 25.10
C ALA A 210 4.77 -1.81 25.07
N ARG A 211 3.74 -1.73 24.22
CA ARG A 211 2.72 -2.79 24.05
C ARG A 211 3.10 -3.82 22.98
N LEU A 212 4.13 -3.55 22.19
CA LEU A 212 4.57 -4.43 21.10
C LEU A 212 5.57 -5.47 21.62
N THR A 213 5.42 -6.70 21.19
CA THR A 213 6.38 -7.77 21.49
C THR A 213 7.63 -7.65 20.61
N LYS A 214 8.78 -8.06 21.14
CA LYS A 214 10.10 -7.79 20.55
C LYS A 214 11.00 -9.04 20.60
N GLN A 215 10.56 -10.11 19.93
CA GLN A 215 11.31 -11.37 19.82
C GLN A 215 11.90 -11.58 18.42
N GLY A 216 11.55 -10.72 17.45
CA GLY A 216 12.02 -10.80 16.08
C GLY A 216 11.33 -11.90 15.26
N SER A 217 10.13 -12.33 15.67
CA SER A 217 9.36 -13.34 14.95
C SER A 217 8.50 -12.74 13.83
N CYS A 218 8.22 -13.55 12.80
CA CYS A 218 7.26 -13.20 11.75
C CYS A 218 6.39 -14.40 11.41
N ARG A 219 5.07 -14.28 11.59
CA ARG A 219 4.06 -15.26 11.16
C ARG A 219 3.39 -14.77 9.90
N PHE A 220 3.16 -15.69 8.96
CA PHE A 220 2.46 -15.40 7.70
C PHE A 220 1.13 -16.13 7.69
N LEU A 221 0.05 -15.38 7.55
CA LEU A 221 -1.33 -15.86 7.45
C LEU A 221 -1.87 -15.54 6.05
N THR A 222 -2.66 -16.46 5.49
CA THR A 222 -3.35 -16.24 4.22
C THR A 222 -4.78 -16.76 4.25
N THR A 223 -5.68 -16.14 3.50
CA THR A 223 -7.04 -16.63 3.28
C THR A 223 -7.16 -17.59 2.08
N GLU A 224 -6.09 -17.73 1.28
CA GLU A 224 -5.98 -18.65 0.15
C GLU A 224 -5.08 -19.85 0.54
N SER A 225 -4.86 -20.77 -0.38
CA SER A 225 -3.93 -21.90 -0.20
C SER A 225 -2.55 -21.44 0.27
N ALA A 226 -2.05 -22.04 1.36
CA ALA A 226 -0.72 -21.76 1.89
C ALA A 226 0.39 -22.01 0.85
N ALA A 227 0.26 -23.06 0.02
CA ALA A 227 1.21 -23.36 -1.05
C ALA A 227 1.26 -22.25 -2.09
N LYS A 228 0.12 -21.80 -2.62
CA LYS A 228 0.05 -20.69 -3.58
C LYS A 228 0.64 -19.40 -3.02
N PHE A 229 0.35 -19.10 -1.74
CA PHE A 229 0.92 -17.94 -1.08
C PHE A 229 2.44 -18.04 -0.97
N SER A 230 2.97 -19.18 -0.50
CA SER A 230 4.42 -19.39 -0.36
C SER A 230 5.16 -19.24 -1.68
N ASP A 231 4.61 -19.78 -2.77
CA ASP A 231 5.17 -19.62 -4.12
C ASP A 231 5.23 -18.15 -4.54
N ALA A 232 4.11 -17.42 -4.40
CA ALA A 232 4.06 -15.99 -4.71
C ALA A 232 5.00 -15.18 -3.81
N ALA A 233 4.99 -15.41 -2.50
CA ALA A 233 5.84 -14.72 -1.55
C ALA A 233 7.33 -14.91 -1.82
N SER A 234 7.74 -16.09 -2.30
CA SER A 234 9.13 -16.39 -2.66
C SER A 234 9.67 -15.49 -3.76
N VAL A 235 8.81 -15.01 -4.68
CA VAL A 235 9.19 -14.04 -5.72
C VAL A 235 9.59 -12.68 -5.10
N PHE A 236 8.88 -12.25 -4.04
CA PHE A 236 9.13 -10.97 -3.39
C PHE A 236 10.23 -11.03 -2.33
N LEU A 237 10.29 -12.13 -1.58
CA LEU A 237 11.18 -12.27 -0.42
C LEU A 237 12.49 -12.97 -0.76
N SER A 238 12.60 -13.59 -1.95
CA SER A 238 13.77 -14.38 -2.39
C SER A 238 14.07 -15.59 -1.49
N HIS A 239 13.13 -16.03 -0.67
CA HIS A 239 13.18 -17.24 0.13
C HIS A 239 11.77 -17.74 0.45
N PRO A 240 11.58 -19.07 0.64
CA PRO A 240 10.29 -19.63 1.04
C PRO A 240 9.91 -19.18 2.46
N VAL A 241 8.62 -19.12 2.72
CA VAL A 241 8.07 -18.80 4.05
C VAL A 241 7.08 -19.87 4.48
N GLU A 242 7.04 -20.14 5.78
CA GLU A 242 5.99 -20.96 6.39
C GLU A 242 4.72 -20.12 6.52
N VAL A 243 3.61 -20.66 6.04
CA VAL A 243 2.34 -19.95 5.92
C VAL A 243 1.21 -20.77 6.53
N GLU A 244 0.41 -20.12 7.35
CA GLU A 244 -0.80 -20.68 7.94
C GLU A 244 -2.03 -20.19 7.15
N GLN A 245 -2.87 -21.13 6.70
CA GLN A 245 -4.14 -20.77 6.07
C GLN A 245 -5.22 -20.55 7.13
N ILE A 246 -5.92 -19.41 7.03
CA ILE A 246 -7.01 -19.06 7.94
C ILE A 246 -8.29 -18.72 7.16
N SER A 247 -9.44 -18.80 7.82
CA SER A 247 -10.72 -18.28 7.33
C SER A 247 -11.02 -16.94 8.01
N ILE A 248 -11.56 -15.99 7.23
CA ILE A 248 -12.06 -14.70 7.73
C ILE A 248 -13.52 -14.58 7.28
N ASP A 249 -14.43 -14.72 8.22
CA ASP A 249 -15.88 -14.66 8.03
C ASP A 249 -16.42 -13.22 8.18
#